data_eb89123c584ea89aaba40ba238c506bd
#
_entry.id   eb89123c584ea89aaba40ba238c506bd
#
_cell.length_a   1.000
_cell.length_b   1.000
_cell.length_c   1.000
_cell.angle_alpha   90.00
_cell.angle_beta   90.00
_cell.angle_gamma   90.00
#
_symmetry.space_group_name_H-M   'P 1'
#
loop_
_entity.id
_entity.type
_entity.pdbx_description
1 polymer ?
#
loop_
_entity_poly.entity_id
_entity_poly.type
_entity_poly.pdbx_seq_one_letter_code
_entity_poly.pdbx_strand_id
1 'polypeptide(L)'
;MNTREQRLMIGLLVLLLGGIAYLGFDQLAIWKKRLESRSRELAVVKAESEELLAQEKLWETRSEWLKTAQPPFQNRKDAELALIKLIEESADKHQVTILKNQPNEPVDMVDMVASTMLVEIRADLDKALRWLHDLQQPATFLSIPSLRILPDQEGTAKVMISINLQKWFRKAESS
;
A
#
# COMPACT_ATOMS: atom_id res chain seq x y z
N MET A 1 68.47 -11.88 49.55
CA MET A 1 67.55 -10.94 48.95
C MET A 1 67.27 -9.80 49.89
N ASN A 2 67.68 -8.61 49.55
CA ASN A 2 67.60 -7.41 50.45
C ASN A 2 66.16 -6.96 50.62
N THR A 3 65.76 -6.64 51.83
CA THR A 3 64.37 -6.17 52.13
C THR A 3 63.92 -4.98 51.29
N ARG A 4 64.85 -4.24 50.73
CA ARG A 4 64.54 -3.13 49.75
C ARG A 4 64.13 -3.68 48.35
N GLU A 5 64.77 -4.75 47.89
CA GLU A 5 64.48 -5.41 46.61
C GLU A 5 63.07 -6.07 46.62
N GLN A 6 62.76 -6.66 47.79
CA GLN A 6 61.44 -7.30 47.98
C GLN A 6 60.28 -6.26 47.95
N ARG A 7 60.47 -5.09 48.55
CA ARG A 7 59.47 -3.98 48.52
C ARG A 7 59.31 -3.40 47.14
N LEU A 8 60.40 -3.25 46.39
CA LEU A 8 60.35 -2.79 44.99
C LEU A 8 59.65 -3.82 44.08
N MET A 9 59.89 -5.09 44.26
CA MET A 9 59.26 -6.15 43.50
C MET A 9 57.74 -6.24 43.76
N ILE A 10 57.31 -6.08 45.01
CA ILE A 10 55.91 -6.03 45.40
C ILE A 10 55.23 -4.79 44.81
N GLY A 11 55.87 -3.63 44.85
CA GLY A 11 55.37 -2.40 44.26
C GLY A 11 55.19 -2.51 42.75
N LEU A 12 56.16 -3.11 42.04
CA LEU A 12 56.08 -3.38 40.60
C LEU A 12 54.95 -4.34 40.28
N LEU A 13 54.74 -5.40 41.05
CA LEU A 13 53.71 -6.40 40.86
C LEU A 13 52.29 -5.81 41.05
N VAL A 14 52.12 -4.95 42.07
CA VAL A 14 50.86 -4.21 42.29
C VAL A 14 50.56 -3.26 41.16
N LEU A 15 51.56 -2.53 40.62
CA LEU A 15 51.40 -1.65 39.49
C LEU A 15 51.03 -2.39 38.21
N LEU A 16 51.63 -3.57 37.99
CA LEU A 16 51.35 -4.45 36.83
C LEU A 16 49.93 -5.03 36.89
N LEU A 17 49.50 -5.52 38.06
CA LEU A 17 48.14 -6.00 38.29
C LEU A 17 47.11 -4.90 38.17
N GLY A 18 47.37 -3.69 38.67
CA GLY A 18 46.49 -2.53 38.51
C GLY A 18 46.31 -2.11 37.04
N GLY A 19 47.41 -2.14 36.26
CA GLY A 19 47.39 -1.86 34.84
C GLY A 19 46.56 -2.88 34.03
N ILE A 20 46.72 -4.19 34.34
CA ILE A 20 45.95 -5.26 33.69
C ILE A 20 44.47 -5.14 34.07
N ALA A 21 44.15 -4.86 35.31
CA ALA A 21 42.76 -4.68 35.76
C ALA A 21 42.09 -3.47 35.08
N TYR A 22 42.82 -2.36 34.92
CA TYR A 22 42.31 -1.16 34.24
C TYR A 22 42.03 -1.42 32.77
N LEU A 23 42.93 -2.08 32.03
CA LEU A 23 42.74 -2.44 30.63
C LEU A 23 41.64 -3.50 30.45
N GLY A 24 41.49 -4.42 31.41
CA GLY A 24 40.39 -5.40 31.39
C GLY A 24 39.01 -4.80 31.60
N PHE A 25 38.91 -3.77 32.45
CA PHE A 25 37.63 -3.12 32.73
C PHE A 25 37.08 -2.37 31.53
N ASP A 26 37.92 -1.69 30.76
CA ASP A 26 37.56 -1.00 29.55
C ASP A 26 37.06 -1.96 28.45
N GLN A 27 37.72 -3.11 28.32
CA GLN A 27 37.30 -4.14 27.36
C GLN A 27 35.92 -4.74 27.72
N LEU A 28 35.66 -4.98 28.99
CA LEU A 28 34.37 -5.48 29.46
C LEU A 28 33.22 -4.46 29.23
N ALA A 29 33.49 -3.19 29.44
CA ALA A 29 32.51 -2.13 29.19
C ALA A 29 32.15 -2.01 27.68
N ILE A 30 33.13 -2.16 26.79
CA ILE A 30 32.95 -2.17 25.34
C ILE A 30 32.16 -3.40 24.91
N TRP A 31 32.46 -4.57 25.46
CA TRP A 31 31.73 -5.80 25.17
C TRP A 31 30.27 -5.72 25.61
N LYS A 32 30.00 -5.20 26.80
CA LYS A 32 28.64 -5.00 27.30
C LYS A 32 27.83 -4.06 26.41
N LYS A 33 28.40 -2.92 25.98
CA LYS A 33 27.77 -2.03 25.03
C LYS A 33 27.48 -2.67 23.68
N ARG A 34 28.41 -3.48 23.17
CA ARG A 34 28.17 -4.22 21.89
C ARG A 34 27.08 -5.28 22.02
N LEU A 35 26.98 -5.93 23.16
CA LEU A 35 25.92 -6.92 23.42
C LEU A 35 24.55 -6.23 23.52
N GLU A 36 24.47 -5.11 24.22
CA GLU A 36 23.26 -4.32 24.35
C GLU A 36 22.81 -3.70 23.00
N SER A 37 23.74 -3.23 22.17
CA SER A 37 23.39 -2.72 20.83
C SER A 37 22.85 -3.83 19.92
N ARG A 38 23.47 -5.02 19.92
CA ARG A 38 22.99 -6.17 19.15
C ARG A 38 21.64 -6.68 19.64
N SER A 39 21.41 -6.69 20.97
CA SER A 39 20.11 -7.11 21.50
C SER A 39 18.98 -6.13 21.15
N ARG A 40 19.27 -4.84 21.09
CA ARG A 40 18.30 -3.81 20.62
C ARG A 40 18.02 -3.95 19.13
N GLU A 41 19.05 -4.15 18.32
CA GLU A 41 18.92 -4.38 16.88
C GLU A 41 18.06 -5.61 16.58
N LEU A 42 18.33 -6.72 17.26
CA LEU A 42 17.53 -7.95 17.16
C LEU A 42 16.08 -7.75 17.63
N ALA A 43 15.85 -6.95 18.67
CA ALA A 43 14.51 -6.65 19.15
C ALA A 43 13.72 -5.83 18.13
N VAL A 44 14.37 -4.86 17.46
CA VAL A 44 13.73 -4.08 16.37
C VAL A 44 13.39 -4.96 15.18
N VAL A 45 14.34 -5.76 14.70
CA VAL A 45 14.11 -6.70 13.58
C VAL A 45 13.02 -7.70 13.92
N LYS A 46 12.97 -8.19 15.17
CA LYS A 46 11.90 -9.11 15.61
C LYS A 46 10.55 -8.43 15.63
N ALA A 47 10.44 -7.22 16.15
CA ALA A 47 9.18 -6.46 16.16
C ALA A 47 8.70 -6.18 14.73
N GLU A 48 9.62 -5.79 13.82
CA GLU A 48 9.31 -5.58 12.41
C GLU A 48 8.84 -6.86 11.72
N SER A 49 9.48 -8.00 12.00
CA SER A 49 9.07 -9.29 11.45
C SER A 49 7.69 -9.75 11.98
N GLU A 50 7.39 -9.52 13.24
CA GLU A 50 6.07 -9.81 13.83
C GLU A 50 4.97 -8.93 13.21
N GLU A 51 5.26 -7.67 12.93
CA GLU A 51 4.33 -6.77 12.23
C GLU A 51 4.09 -7.23 10.79
N LEU A 52 5.13 -7.63 10.05
CA LEU A 52 5.01 -8.18 8.69
C LEU A 52 4.18 -9.47 8.68
N LEU A 53 4.38 -10.38 9.62
CA LEU A 53 3.58 -11.61 9.75
C LEU A 53 2.11 -11.31 10.09
N ALA A 54 1.85 -10.30 10.90
CA ALA A 54 0.47 -9.87 11.18
C ALA A 54 -0.21 -9.31 9.93
N GLN A 55 0.54 -8.59 9.08
CA GLN A 55 0.05 -8.09 7.80
C GLN A 55 -0.18 -9.21 6.78
N GLU A 56 0.65 -10.27 6.76
CA GLU A 56 0.51 -11.42 5.85
C GLU A 56 -0.89 -12.03 5.91
N LYS A 57 -1.37 -12.34 7.10
CA LYS A 57 -2.72 -12.90 7.30
C LYS A 57 -3.83 -11.98 6.79
N LEU A 58 -3.65 -10.66 6.96
CA LEU A 58 -4.59 -9.67 6.44
C LEU A 58 -4.58 -9.67 4.90
N TRP A 59 -3.39 -9.77 4.29
CA TRP A 59 -3.26 -9.82 2.83
C TRP A 59 -3.78 -11.12 2.24
N GLU A 60 -3.57 -12.26 2.90
CA GLU A 60 -4.16 -13.53 2.50
C GLU A 60 -5.69 -13.46 2.47
N THR A 61 -6.31 -12.97 3.56
CA THR A 61 -7.77 -12.82 3.64
C THR A 61 -8.30 -11.87 2.55
N ARG A 62 -7.61 -10.78 2.27
CA ARG A 62 -7.97 -9.84 1.20
C ARG A 62 -7.82 -10.47 -0.18
N SER A 63 -6.76 -11.24 -0.39
CA SER A 63 -6.50 -11.95 -1.65
C SER A 63 -7.58 -13.00 -1.92
N GLU A 64 -7.97 -13.78 -0.92
CA GLU A 64 -9.06 -14.75 -1.03
C GLU A 64 -10.39 -14.06 -1.34
N TRP A 65 -10.68 -12.96 -0.66
CA TRP A 65 -11.87 -12.17 -0.97
C TRP A 65 -11.86 -11.65 -2.41
N LEU A 66 -10.73 -11.12 -2.88
CA LEU A 66 -10.60 -10.66 -4.27
C LEU A 66 -10.84 -11.80 -5.25
N LYS A 67 -10.27 -12.99 -5.03
CA LYS A 67 -10.44 -14.17 -5.89
C LYS A 67 -11.90 -14.61 -6.00
N THR A 68 -12.68 -14.46 -4.93
CA THR A 68 -14.08 -14.89 -4.89
C THR A 68 -15.07 -13.82 -5.35
N ALA A 69 -14.83 -12.55 -4.98
CA ALA A 69 -15.75 -11.46 -5.22
C ALA A 69 -15.54 -10.78 -6.59
N GLN A 70 -14.30 -10.81 -7.12
CA GLN A 70 -13.99 -10.16 -8.38
C GLN A 70 -14.62 -10.91 -9.57
N PRO A 71 -15.33 -10.20 -10.48
CA PRO A 71 -15.97 -10.84 -11.64
C PRO A 71 -14.92 -11.45 -12.57
N PRO A 72 -15.17 -12.65 -13.11
CA PRO A 72 -14.28 -13.29 -14.07
C PRO A 72 -14.31 -12.56 -15.41
N PHE A 73 -13.17 -12.44 -16.04
CA PHE A 73 -13.06 -11.93 -17.41
C PHE A 73 -13.45 -13.05 -18.39
N GLN A 74 -14.48 -12.84 -19.16
CA GLN A 74 -14.90 -13.78 -20.21
C GLN A 74 -14.34 -13.37 -21.56
N ASN A 75 -14.70 -12.17 -22.01
CA ASN A 75 -14.18 -11.57 -23.21
C ASN A 75 -14.31 -10.03 -23.14
N ARG A 76 -13.68 -9.35 -24.09
CA ARG A 76 -13.64 -7.87 -24.13
C ARG A 76 -15.04 -7.25 -24.28
N LYS A 77 -15.90 -7.81 -25.14
CA LYS A 77 -17.24 -7.25 -25.38
C LYS A 77 -18.11 -7.31 -24.13
N ASP A 78 -18.10 -8.45 -23.43
CA ASP A 78 -18.90 -8.62 -22.22
C ASP A 78 -18.39 -7.70 -21.08
N ALA A 79 -17.08 -7.51 -20.98
CA ALA A 79 -16.50 -6.58 -20.02
C ALA A 79 -16.87 -5.13 -20.32
N GLU A 80 -16.82 -4.70 -21.57
CA GLU A 80 -17.24 -3.36 -22.01
C GLU A 80 -18.75 -3.15 -21.77
N LEU A 81 -19.60 -4.11 -22.15
CA LEU A 81 -21.05 -4.06 -21.92
C LEU A 81 -21.40 -4.00 -20.43
N ALA A 82 -20.71 -4.77 -19.58
CA ALA A 82 -20.91 -4.74 -18.14
C ALA A 82 -20.53 -3.38 -17.54
N LEU A 83 -19.49 -2.73 -18.07
CA LEU A 83 -19.09 -1.39 -17.65
C LEU A 83 -20.09 -0.32 -18.11
N ILE A 84 -20.53 -0.37 -19.38
CA ILE A 84 -21.56 0.54 -19.93
C ILE A 84 -22.82 0.45 -19.10
N LYS A 85 -23.37 -0.75 -18.92
CA LYS A 85 -24.60 -0.98 -18.16
C LYS A 85 -24.50 -0.43 -16.73
N LEU A 86 -23.39 -0.66 -16.05
CA LEU A 86 -23.17 -0.17 -14.70
C LEU A 86 -23.15 1.37 -14.65
N ILE A 87 -22.51 2.02 -15.63
CA ILE A 87 -22.45 3.49 -15.72
C ILE A 87 -23.85 4.06 -15.99
N GLU A 88 -24.60 3.50 -16.93
CA GLU A 88 -25.95 3.94 -17.30
C GLU A 88 -26.93 3.79 -16.12
N GLU A 89 -26.99 2.60 -15.50
CA GLU A 89 -27.84 2.35 -14.33
C GLU A 89 -27.51 3.29 -13.15
N SER A 90 -26.21 3.53 -12.91
CA SER A 90 -25.77 4.45 -11.86
C SER A 90 -26.09 5.90 -12.19
N ALA A 91 -25.94 6.32 -13.46
CA ALA A 91 -26.25 7.69 -13.91
C ALA A 91 -27.74 7.98 -13.79
N ASP A 92 -28.60 7.05 -14.20
CA ASP A 92 -30.06 7.17 -14.09
C ASP A 92 -30.50 7.29 -12.64
N LYS A 93 -29.95 6.46 -11.74
CA LYS A 93 -30.23 6.51 -10.30
C LYS A 93 -29.96 7.89 -9.69
N HIS A 94 -28.89 8.55 -10.13
CA HIS A 94 -28.47 9.87 -9.61
C HIS A 94 -28.92 11.05 -10.47
N GLN A 95 -29.69 10.82 -11.52
CA GLN A 95 -30.14 11.85 -12.47
C GLN A 95 -28.98 12.64 -13.09
N VAL A 96 -27.93 11.91 -13.47
CA VAL A 96 -26.75 12.43 -14.14
C VAL A 96 -26.91 12.23 -15.65
N THR A 97 -26.66 13.27 -16.45
CA THR A 97 -26.76 13.19 -17.91
C THR A 97 -25.41 12.79 -18.49
N ILE A 98 -25.33 11.64 -19.14
CA ILE A 98 -24.15 11.20 -19.88
C ILE A 98 -24.13 11.93 -21.24
N LEU A 99 -23.05 12.65 -21.50
CA LEU A 99 -22.82 13.35 -22.78
C LEU A 99 -22.01 12.49 -23.74
N LYS A 100 -21.04 11.73 -23.20
CA LYS A 100 -20.15 10.89 -23.97
C LYS A 100 -19.81 9.65 -23.18
N ASN A 101 -19.74 8.52 -23.88
CA ASN A 101 -19.37 7.23 -23.33
C ASN A 101 -18.52 6.50 -24.39
N GLN A 102 -17.20 6.51 -24.21
CA GLN A 102 -16.28 6.01 -25.21
C GLN A 102 -15.35 4.95 -24.62
N PRO A 103 -15.42 3.69 -25.09
CA PRO A 103 -14.45 2.67 -24.70
C PRO A 103 -13.04 3.05 -25.13
N ASN A 104 -12.08 2.77 -24.25
CA ASN A 104 -10.65 2.92 -24.51
C ASN A 104 -9.97 1.54 -24.56
N GLU A 105 -8.68 1.54 -24.82
CA GLU A 105 -7.90 0.30 -24.77
C GLU A 105 -7.90 -0.29 -23.34
N PRO A 106 -8.11 -1.60 -23.20
CA PRO A 106 -8.07 -2.24 -21.91
C PRO A 106 -6.66 -2.21 -21.33
N VAL A 107 -6.56 -2.15 -20.01
CA VAL A 107 -5.29 -2.32 -19.30
C VAL A 107 -5.12 -3.80 -18.97
N ASP A 108 -4.08 -4.40 -19.48
CA ASP A 108 -3.79 -5.82 -19.32
C ASP A 108 -2.63 -6.00 -18.31
N MET A 109 -2.86 -6.78 -17.26
CA MET A 109 -1.89 -7.19 -16.24
C MET A 109 -1.78 -8.71 -16.21
N VAL A 110 -0.86 -9.26 -15.44
CA VAL A 110 -0.62 -10.70 -15.36
C VAL A 110 -1.89 -11.46 -15.01
N ASP A 111 -2.55 -11.09 -13.91
CA ASP A 111 -3.70 -11.84 -13.36
C ASP A 111 -5.04 -11.11 -13.55
N MET A 112 -5.03 -9.90 -14.07
CA MET A 112 -6.21 -9.04 -14.16
C MET A 112 -6.26 -8.29 -15.48
N VAL A 113 -7.49 -7.94 -15.90
CA VAL A 113 -7.75 -7.05 -17.03
C VAL A 113 -8.69 -5.94 -16.57
N ALA A 114 -8.41 -4.71 -16.94
CA ALA A 114 -9.35 -3.62 -16.77
C ALA A 114 -9.96 -3.19 -18.09
N SER A 115 -11.30 -3.21 -18.17
CA SER A 115 -12.04 -2.51 -19.22
C SER A 115 -12.04 -1.03 -18.89
N THR A 116 -11.61 -0.20 -19.83
CA THR A 116 -11.40 1.23 -19.63
C THR A 116 -12.37 2.04 -20.47
N MET A 117 -12.92 3.13 -19.90
CA MET A 117 -13.90 3.97 -20.56
C MET A 117 -13.74 5.44 -20.20
N LEU A 118 -13.78 6.31 -21.19
CA LEU A 118 -13.89 7.76 -21.01
C LEU A 118 -15.37 8.13 -20.96
N VAL A 119 -15.79 8.74 -19.86
CA VAL A 119 -17.17 9.20 -19.66
C VAL A 119 -17.19 10.70 -19.41
N GLU A 120 -18.02 11.40 -20.15
CA GLU A 120 -18.29 12.82 -19.92
C GLU A 120 -19.75 12.97 -19.49
N ILE A 121 -19.96 13.66 -18.38
CA ILE A 121 -21.28 13.89 -17.82
C ILE A 121 -21.53 15.37 -17.57
N ARG A 122 -22.84 15.72 -17.52
CA ARG A 122 -23.35 17.01 -17.06
C ARG A 122 -24.35 16.77 -15.94
N ALA A 123 -24.15 17.42 -14.79
CA ALA A 123 -25.05 17.31 -13.64
C ALA A 123 -24.89 18.50 -12.68
N ASP A 124 -25.83 18.62 -11.74
CA ASP A 124 -25.63 19.43 -10.54
C ASP A 124 -24.47 18.85 -9.73
N LEU A 125 -23.61 19.68 -9.15
CA LEU A 125 -22.41 19.24 -8.45
C LEU A 125 -22.70 18.21 -7.34
N ASP A 126 -23.77 18.41 -6.58
CA ASP A 126 -24.20 17.50 -5.52
C ASP A 126 -24.56 16.10 -6.06
N LYS A 127 -25.32 16.05 -7.15
CA LYS A 127 -25.69 14.78 -7.80
C LYS A 127 -24.47 14.07 -8.38
N ALA A 128 -23.58 14.82 -9.01
CA ALA A 128 -22.35 14.30 -9.57
C ALA A 128 -21.42 13.69 -8.50
N LEU A 129 -21.28 14.36 -7.35
CA LEU A 129 -20.46 13.85 -6.24
C LEU A 129 -21.05 12.57 -5.62
N ARG A 130 -22.37 12.49 -5.46
CA ARG A 130 -23.04 11.27 -5.00
C ARG A 130 -22.87 10.13 -5.99
N TRP A 131 -23.00 10.42 -7.27
CA TRP A 131 -22.76 9.45 -8.33
C TRP A 131 -21.33 8.91 -8.32
N LEU A 132 -20.33 9.79 -8.21
CA LEU A 132 -18.92 9.41 -8.10
C LEU A 132 -18.66 8.55 -6.85
N HIS A 133 -19.28 8.88 -5.73
CA HIS A 133 -19.18 8.10 -4.50
C HIS A 133 -19.74 6.69 -4.66
N ASP A 134 -20.92 6.55 -5.29
CA ASP A 134 -21.54 5.25 -5.52
C ASP A 134 -20.71 4.38 -6.50
N LEU A 135 -20.09 5.00 -7.50
CA LEU A 135 -19.21 4.28 -8.42
C LEU A 135 -17.95 3.73 -7.75
N GLN A 136 -17.43 4.40 -6.71
CA GLN A 136 -16.21 4.00 -5.99
C GLN A 136 -16.46 2.95 -4.90
N GLN A 137 -17.63 2.36 -4.82
CA GLN A 137 -17.91 1.27 -3.88
C GLN A 137 -16.97 0.07 -4.15
N PRO A 138 -16.36 -0.54 -3.12
CA PRO A 138 -15.43 -1.67 -3.33
C PRO A 138 -16.03 -2.84 -4.13
N ALA A 139 -17.34 -3.07 -3.97
CA ALA A 139 -18.06 -4.13 -4.66
C ALA A 139 -18.20 -3.92 -6.18
N THR A 140 -17.99 -2.70 -6.69
CA THR A 140 -18.06 -2.42 -8.14
C THR A 140 -16.80 -2.80 -8.87
N PHE A 141 -15.67 -2.95 -8.17
CA PHE A 141 -14.32 -3.14 -8.73
C PHE A 141 -13.94 -2.05 -9.75
N LEU A 142 -14.43 -0.82 -9.52
CA LEU A 142 -14.12 0.35 -10.32
C LEU A 142 -12.99 1.18 -9.71
N SER A 143 -12.13 1.68 -10.57
CA SER A 143 -11.15 2.72 -10.25
C SER A 143 -11.34 3.93 -11.17
N ILE A 144 -10.99 5.10 -10.66
CA ILE A 144 -11.03 6.38 -11.38
C ILE A 144 -9.60 6.92 -11.47
N PRO A 145 -8.82 6.53 -12.50
CA PRO A 145 -7.43 6.99 -12.64
C PRO A 145 -7.32 8.48 -12.96
N SER A 146 -8.35 9.06 -13.60
CA SER A 146 -8.37 10.49 -13.85
C SER A 146 -9.77 11.07 -13.72
N LEU A 147 -9.85 12.27 -13.14
CA LEU A 147 -11.06 13.03 -12.92
C LEU A 147 -10.78 14.50 -13.23
N ARG A 148 -11.61 15.11 -14.06
CA ARG A 148 -11.60 16.54 -14.35
C ARG A 148 -13.00 17.10 -14.16
N ILE A 149 -13.15 18.14 -13.35
CA ILE A 149 -14.40 18.84 -13.11
C ILE A 149 -14.24 20.26 -13.63
N LEU A 150 -15.14 20.69 -14.48
CA LEU A 150 -15.19 22.04 -15.07
C LEU A 150 -16.57 22.64 -14.86
N PRO A 151 -16.69 23.95 -14.69
CA PRO A 151 -17.98 24.61 -14.72
C PRO A 151 -18.62 24.44 -16.11
N ASP A 152 -19.96 24.34 -16.17
CA ASP A 152 -20.69 24.30 -17.44
C ASP A 152 -20.57 25.65 -18.16
N GLN A 153 -20.32 25.61 -19.47
CA GLN A 153 -20.12 26.79 -20.29
C GLN A 153 -21.43 27.62 -20.49
N GLU A 154 -22.58 27.00 -20.25
CA GLU A 154 -23.88 27.66 -20.41
C GLU A 154 -24.30 28.54 -19.22
N GLY A 155 -23.39 28.79 -18.25
CA GLY A 155 -23.67 29.66 -17.09
C GLY A 155 -24.70 29.10 -16.12
N THR A 156 -24.99 27.79 -16.23
CA THR A 156 -25.88 27.07 -15.31
C THR A 156 -25.11 26.68 -14.03
N ALA A 157 -25.82 26.40 -12.93
CA ALA A 157 -25.21 25.87 -11.72
C ALA A 157 -24.70 24.42 -11.88
N LYS A 158 -24.56 23.92 -13.11
CA LYS A 158 -24.13 22.58 -13.46
C LYS A 158 -22.63 22.53 -13.68
N VAL A 159 -22.08 21.31 -13.54
CA VAL A 159 -20.69 20.99 -13.83
C VAL A 159 -20.61 19.97 -14.96
N MET A 160 -19.53 20.09 -15.75
CA MET A 160 -19.10 19.08 -16.69
C MET A 160 -17.99 18.28 -16.04
N ILE A 161 -18.13 16.96 -16.02
CA ILE A 161 -17.13 16.05 -15.47
C ILE A 161 -16.67 15.10 -16.56
N SER A 162 -15.37 15.04 -16.75
CA SER A 162 -14.71 14.06 -17.63
C SER A 162 -13.90 13.11 -16.76
N ILE A 163 -14.19 11.81 -16.83
CA ILE A 163 -13.57 10.77 -16.03
C ILE A 163 -13.09 9.61 -16.89
N ASN A 164 -11.96 9.05 -16.53
CA ASN A 164 -11.59 7.71 -16.98
C ASN A 164 -12.00 6.71 -15.92
N LEU A 165 -12.78 5.73 -16.32
CA LEU A 165 -13.23 4.61 -15.47
C LEU A 165 -12.53 3.35 -15.90
N GLN A 166 -12.12 2.53 -14.92
CA GLN A 166 -11.54 1.22 -15.13
C GLN A 166 -12.27 0.20 -14.27
N LYS A 167 -12.87 -0.80 -14.90
CA LYS A 167 -13.48 -1.93 -14.20
C LYS A 167 -12.58 -3.14 -14.31
N TRP A 168 -12.18 -3.66 -13.15
CA TRP A 168 -11.23 -4.75 -13.02
C TRP A 168 -11.92 -6.09 -13.02
N PHE A 169 -11.38 -7.01 -13.81
CA PHE A 169 -11.82 -8.40 -13.95
C PHE A 169 -10.65 -9.33 -13.68
N ARG A 170 -10.92 -10.48 -13.08
CA ARG A 170 -9.94 -11.54 -12.89
C ARG A 170 -9.81 -12.35 -14.18
N LYS A 171 -8.59 -12.57 -14.66
CA LYS A 171 -8.32 -13.52 -15.74
C LYS A 171 -8.63 -14.95 -15.26
N ALA A 172 -9.14 -15.79 -16.17
CA ALA A 172 -9.21 -17.21 -15.90
C ALA A 172 -7.78 -17.75 -15.72
N GLU A 173 -7.56 -18.55 -14.69
CA GLU A 173 -6.28 -19.25 -14.54
C GLU A 173 -6.06 -20.09 -15.80
N SER A 174 -4.98 -19.83 -16.53
CA SER A 174 -4.55 -20.68 -17.63
C SER A 174 -4.09 -22.01 -17.03
N SER A 175 -4.93 -23.02 -17.18
CA SER A 175 -4.62 -24.43 -16.83
C SER A 175 -3.43 -24.92 -17.63
#